data_7b51680ca6383b5de25f96065a7dd39c
#
_entry.id   7b51680ca6383b5de25f96065a7dd39c
#
_cell.length_a   1.000
_cell.length_b   1.000
_cell.length_c   1.000
_cell.angle_alpha   90.00
_cell.angle_beta   90.00
_cell.angle_gamma   90.00
#
_symmetry.space_group_name_H-M   'P 1'
#
loop_
_entity.id
_entity.type
_entity.pdbx_description
1 polymer ?
#
loop_
_entity_poly.entity_id
_entity_poly.type
_entity_poly.pdbx_seq_one_letter_code
_entity_poly.pdbx_strand_id
1 'polypeptide(L)'
;MRRCGVAHYEHRYPDPQLEAAHPFVRLDFERYELDEMRARAQAFHDVLDSRRSVRMFSDEPVPPRLIELAIMTASTAPSGAHKQPWRFVATND
;
A
#
# COMPACT_ATOMS: atom_id res chain seq x y z
N MET A 1 18.94 0.05 -25.20
CA MET A 1 18.13 -0.07 -23.99
C MET A 1 18.72 0.86 -22.93
N ARG A 2 18.16 2.05 -22.77
CA ARG A 2 18.65 2.98 -21.74
C ARG A 2 18.20 2.45 -20.39
N ARG A 3 19.11 1.96 -19.59
CA ARG A 3 18.87 1.76 -18.16
C ARG A 3 18.40 3.09 -17.61
N CYS A 4 17.18 3.13 -17.09
CA CYS A 4 16.72 4.24 -16.30
C CYS A 4 17.75 4.42 -15.19
N GLY A 5 18.59 5.49 -15.31
CA GLY A 5 19.64 5.72 -14.37
C GLY A 5 19.01 5.89 -13.00
N VAL A 6 19.28 4.93 -12.12
CA VAL A 6 19.10 5.17 -10.70
C VAL A 6 20.01 6.36 -10.41
N ALA A 7 19.41 7.50 -10.05
CA ALA A 7 20.21 8.63 -9.58
C ALA A 7 21.10 8.07 -8.47
N HIS A 8 22.42 8.03 -8.75
CA HIS A 8 23.36 7.75 -7.71
C HIS A 8 23.34 8.96 -6.79
N TYR A 9 22.58 8.88 -5.71
CA TYR A 9 22.76 9.81 -4.62
C TYR A 9 24.14 9.53 -4.05
N GLU A 10 25.06 10.49 -4.22
CA GLU A 10 26.41 10.42 -3.65
C GLU A 10 26.38 10.30 -2.13
N HIS A 11 25.26 10.66 -1.52
CA HIS A 11 25.01 10.55 -0.09
C HIS A 11 23.94 9.50 0.19
N ARG A 12 24.38 8.39 0.77
CA ARG A 12 23.47 7.36 1.29
C ARG A 12 22.74 7.93 2.51
N TYR A 13 21.43 7.97 2.44
CA TYR A 13 20.61 8.32 3.61
C TYR A 13 19.80 7.11 4.07
N PRO A 14 19.76 6.81 5.36
CA PRO A 14 20.58 7.44 6.40
C PRO A 14 22.07 7.12 6.21
N ASP A 15 22.96 8.02 6.66
CA ASP A 15 24.38 7.72 6.63
C ASP A 15 24.73 6.57 7.59
N PRO A 16 25.92 5.90 7.42
CA PRO A 16 26.23 4.72 8.23
C PRO A 16 26.29 4.98 9.73
N GLN A 17 26.64 6.20 10.16
CA GLN A 17 26.71 6.55 11.58
C GLN A 17 25.31 6.74 12.16
N LEU A 18 24.40 7.38 11.41
CA LEU A 18 23.01 7.53 11.79
C LEU A 18 22.30 6.18 11.81
N GLU A 19 22.58 5.32 10.84
CA GLU A 19 22.02 3.96 10.76
C GLU A 19 22.43 3.11 11.98
N ALA A 20 23.69 3.25 12.44
CA ALA A 20 24.18 2.55 13.63
C ALA A 20 23.59 3.10 14.95
N ALA A 21 23.24 4.39 15.00
CA ALA A 21 22.70 5.04 16.18
C ALA A 21 21.20 4.88 16.37
N HIS A 22 20.46 4.48 15.32
CA HIS A 22 19.01 4.36 15.34
C HIS A 22 18.54 2.95 14.93
N PRO A 23 17.45 2.44 15.51
CA PRO A 23 16.91 1.11 15.20
C PRO A 23 16.11 1.15 13.87
N PHE A 24 16.79 1.49 12.77
CA PHE A 24 16.16 1.43 11.47
C PHE A 24 15.89 -0.01 11.04
N VAL A 25 14.71 -0.25 10.50
CA VAL A 25 14.36 -1.50 9.84
C VAL A 25 14.64 -1.35 8.36
N ARG A 26 15.42 -2.28 7.79
CA ARG A 26 15.71 -2.27 6.37
C ARG A 26 14.41 -2.49 5.58
N LEU A 27 14.20 -1.66 4.56
CA LEU A 27 13.10 -1.85 3.62
C LEU A 27 13.36 -3.12 2.81
N ASP A 28 12.47 -4.10 2.93
CA ASP A 28 12.41 -5.25 2.05
C ASP A 28 11.67 -4.83 0.77
N PHE A 29 12.45 -4.51 -0.26
CA PHE A 29 11.95 -3.97 -1.50
C PHE A 29 12.39 -4.83 -2.68
N GLU A 30 11.42 -5.39 -3.37
CA GLU A 30 11.61 -6.10 -4.62
C GLU A 30 11.39 -5.15 -5.81
N ARG A 31 12.40 -5.04 -6.65
CA ARG A 31 12.31 -4.28 -7.89
C ARG A 31 11.84 -5.19 -9.01
N TYR A 32 10.69 -4.89 -9.56
CA TYR A 32 10.16 -5.62 -10.71
C TYR A 32 10.77 -5.14 -12.02
N GLU A 33 10.83 -6.04 -13.00
CA GLU A 33 11.13 -5.70 -14.39
C GLU A 33 10.02 -4.81 -14.98
N LEU A 34 10.36 -4.02 -16.01
CA LEU A 34 9.47 -3.00 -16.55
C LEU A 34 8.12 -3.55 -17.03
N ASP A 35 8.13 -4.73 -17.66
CA ASP A 35 6.90 -5.34 -18.16
C ASP A 35 6.00 -5.82 -17.02
N GLU A 36 6.58 -6.34 -15.95
CA GLU A 36 5.85 -6.69 -14.74
C GLU A 36 5.28 -5.41 -14.06
N MET A 37 6.05 -4.32 -13.99
CA MET A 37 5.54 -3.06 -13.45
C MET A 37 4.34 -2.56 -14.25
N ARG A 38 4.39 -2.63 -15.57
CA ARG A 38 3.28 -2.23 -16.46
C ARG A 38 2.04 -3.11 -16.23
N ALA A 39 2.24 -4.43 -16.16
CA ALA A 39 1.14 -5.36 -15.93
C ALA A 39 0.45 -5.11 -14.59
N ARG A 40 1.20 -4.89 -13.52
CA ARG A 40 0.67 -4.57 -12.19
C ARG A 40 -0.05 -3.23 -12.18
N ALA A 41 0.52 -2.20 -12.82
CA ALA A 41 -0.11 -0.89 -12.92
C ALA A 41 -1.43 -0.96 -13.70
N GLN A 42 -1.46 -1.71 -14.80
CA GLN A 42 -2.69 -1.91 -15.57
C GLN A 42 -3.74 -2.66 -14.77
N ALA A 43 -3.38 -3.74 -14.10
CA ALA A 43 -4.32 -4.50 -13.25
C ALA A 43 -4.90 -3.65 -12.13
N PHE A 44 -4.09 -2.83 -11.49
CA PHE A 44 -4.56 -1.89 -10.46
C PHE A 44 -5.50 -0.83 -11.03
N HIS A 45 -5.16 -0.26 -12.19
CA HIS A 45 -6.03 0.68 -12.91
C HIS A 45 -7.39 0.05 -13.21
N ASP A 46 -7.40 -1.17 -13.77
CA ASP A 46 -8.63 -1.84 -14.17
C ASP A 46 -9.55 -2.12 -12.97
N VAL A 47 -8.99 -2.50 -11.83
CA VAL A 47 -9.74 -2.67 -10.59
C VAL A 47 -10.37 -1.34 -10.16
N LEU A 48 -9.63 -0.25 -10.14
CA LEU A 48 -10.14 1.06 -9.73
C LEU A 48 -11.12 1.65 -10.76
N ASP A 49 -10.89 1.42 -12.04
CA ASP A 49 -11.77 1.89 -13.11
C ASP A 49 -13.13 1.17 -13.10
N SER A 50 -13.18 -0.04 -12.59
CA SER A 50 -14.43 -0.80 -12.40
C SER A 50 -15.31 -0.26 -11.27
N ARG A 51 -14.77 0.57 -10.37
CA ARG A 51 -15.50 1.14 -9.24
C ARG A 51 -16.67 2.02 -9.72
N ARG A 52 -17.84 1.83 -9.12
CA ARG A 52 -19.04 2.65 -9.36
C ARG A 52 -19.63 3.13 -8.04
N SER A 53 -20.28 4.27 -8.10
CA SER A 53 -21.10 4.76 -6.98
C SER A 53 -22.42 3.98 -6.97
N VAL A 54 -22.48 2.94 -6.14
CA VAL A 54 -23.68 2.11 -5.97
C VAL A 54 -24.46 2.63 -4.77
N ARG A 55 -25.79 2.75 -4.92
CA ARG A 55 -26.70 3.19 -3.84
C ARG A 55 -27.78 2.18 -3.52
N MET A 56 -27.89 1.14 -4.32
CA MET A 56 -28.80 0.03 -4.08
C MET A 56 -27.98 -1.23 -3.85
N PHE A 57 -28.21 -1.87 -2.74
CA PHE A 57 -27.48 -3.07 -2.32
C PHE A 57 -28.45 -4.22 -2.16
N SER A 58 -27.97 -5.45 -2.35
CA SER A 58 -28.71 -6.65 -2.02
C SER A 58 -28.66 -6.89 -0.50
N ASP A 59 -29.55 -7.74 -0.02
CA ASP A 59 -29.58 -8.24 1.35
C ASP A 59 -28.71 -9.51 1.54
N GLU A 60 -27.91 -9.83 0.53
CA GLU A 60 -26.98 -10.95 0.61
C GLU A 60 -25.94 -10.71 1.71
N PRO A 61 -25.77 -11.65 2.65
CA PRO A 61 -24.83 -11.48 3.75
C PRO A 61 -23.38 -11.42 3.27
N VAL A 62 -22.64 -10.45 3.77
CA VAL A 62 -21.20 -10.30 3.48
C VAL A 62 -20.41 -11.15 4.46
N PRO A 63 -19.54 -12.07 3.98
CA PRO A 63 -18.68 -12.84 4.85
C PRO A 63 -17.80 -11.94 5.73
N PRO A 64 -17.74 -12.14 7.06
CA PRO A 64 -16.96 -11.30 7.97
C PRO A 64 -15.50 -11.14 7.56
N ARG A 65 -14.91 -12.17 6.97
CA ARG A 65 -13.52 -12.12 6.51
C ARG A 65 -13.27 -11.07 5.43
N LEU A 66 -14.25 -10.77 4.58
CA LEU A 66 -14.12 -9.71 3.57
C LEU A 66 -14.12 -8.33 4.23
N ILE A 67 -14.90 -8.14 5.26
CA ILE A 67 -14.93 -6.89 6.06
C ILE A 67 -13.58 -6.70 6.76
N GLU A 68 -13.06 -7.75 7.40
CA GLU A 68 -11.74 -7.73 8.03
C GLU A 68 -10.63 -7.33 7.03
N LEU A 69 -10.60 -7.95 5.85
CA LEU A 69 -9.62 -7.64 4.82
C LEU A 69 -9.73 -6.19 4.33
N ALA A 70 -10.94 -5.67 4.18
CA ALA A 70 -11.15 -4.27 3.81
C ALA A 70 -10.62 -3.31 4.89
N ILE A 71 -10.87 -3.59 6.16
CA ILE A 71 -10.35 -2.84 7.30
C ILE A 71 -8.82 -2.93 7.35
N MET A 72 -8.26 -4.12 7.20
CA MET A 72 -6.82 -4.31 7.16
C MET A 72 -6.18 -3.51 6.02
N THR A 73 -6.79 -3.51 4.84
CA THR A 73 -6.32 -2.72 3.70
C THR A 73 -6.36 -1.22 4.01
N ALA A 74 -7.45 -0.71 4.55
CA ALA A 74 -7.57 0.69 4.95
C ALA A 74 -6.55 1.08 6.03
N SER A 75 -6.23 0.17 6.95
CA SER A 75 -5.28 0.42 8.03
C SER A 75 -3.81 0.48 7.57
N THR A 76 -3.51 0.10 6.33
CA THR A 76 -2.17 0.27 5.76
C THR A 76 -1.85 1.72 5.37
N ALA A 77 -2.82 2.62 5.44
CA ALA A 77 -2.61 4.02 5.11
C ALA A 77 -1.54 4.65 6.01
N PRO A 78 -0.68 5.52 5.47
CA PRO A 78 0.31 6.22 6.28
C PRO A 78 -0.35 7.22 7.22
N SER A 79 0.27 7.49 8.35
CA SER A 79 -0.18 8.51 9.31
C SER A 79 1.00 9.25 9.92
N GLY A 80 0.76 10.48 10.39
CA GLY A 80 1.80 11.26 11.07
C GLY A 80 2.34 10.52 12.28
N ALA A 81 3.66 10.36 12.34
CA ALA A 81 4.37 9.60 13.39
C ALA A 81 3.82 8.18 13.62
N HIS A 82 3.24 7.59 12.60
CA HIS A 82 2.62 6.25 12.65
C HIS A 82 1.60 6.08 13.79
N LYS A 83 0.86 7.13 14.10
CA LYS A 83 -0.11 7.14 15.21
C LYS A 83 -1.41 6.40 14.89
N GLN A 84 -1.71 6.16 13.63
CA GLN A 84 -2.90 5.45 13.16
C GLN A 84 -4.18 5.87 13.91
N PRO A 85 -4.61 7.15 13.82
CA PRO A 85 -5.65 7.70 14.69
C PRO A 85 -7.08 7.28 14.34
N TRP A 86 -7.24 6.40 13.38
CA TRP A 86 -8.54 5.87 12.96
C TRP A 86 -9.02 4.73 13.84
N ARG A 87 -10.31 4.59 13.87
CA ARG A 87 -11.01 3.46 14.46
C ARG A 87 -12.06 2.97 13.46
N PHE A 88 -12.10 1.69 13.21
CA PHE A 88 -13.10 1.07 12.35
C PHE A 88 -14.15 0.37 13.21
N VAL A 89 -15.41 0.53 12.82
CA VAL A 89 -16.54 -0.13 13.45
C VAL A 89 -17.34 -0.80 12.35
N ALA A 90 -17.53 -2.11 12.46
CA ALA A 90 -18.43 -2.86 11.61
C ALA A 90 -19.73 -3.10 12.38
N THR A 91 -20.85 -2.76 11.76
CA THR A 91 -22.19 -2.99 12.33
C THR A 91 -22.97 -3.93 11.43
N ASN A 92 -23.77 -4.77 12.01
CA ASN A 92 -24.70 -5.67 11.32
C ASN A 92 -26.11 -5.36 11.86
N ASP A 93 -26.95 -4.78 11.03
CA ASP A 93 -28.33 -4.46 11.38
C ASP A 93 -29.26 -5.64 11.09
#